data_41460b6e07ae36cad8e07b5431eb1c04
#
_entry.id   41460b6e07ae36cad8e07b5431eb1c04
#
_cell.length_a   1.000
_cell.length_b   1.000
_cell.length_c   1.000
_cell.angle_alpha   90.00
_cell.angle_beta   90.00
_cell.angle_gamma   90.00
#
_symmetry.space_group_name_H-M   'P 1'
#
loop_
_entity.id
_entity.type
_entity.pdbx_description
1 polymer ?
#
loop_
_entity_poly.entity_id
_entity_poly.type
_entity_poly.pdbx_seq_one_letter_code
_entity_poly.pdbx_strand_id
1 'polypeptide(L)'
;MIDYIKQNKTIPGKLINNFQLTDFLPTTKKELEIRGWDEVDVVFFTGDAYIDHPAFGAAVIGRILEAEGLRVAIVPQPNWRDDLRDFKKMGRPRMFFAVSGGNMDSMVNHYTANKRLRSDDAYSPDGKPNMRPDYATITYCNIIKKLYPDVPLLIGGIEASLRRFTHYDYWSNKPVSYTHLRAHET
;
A
#
# COMPACT_ATOMS: atom_id res chain seq x y z
N MET A 1 -12.54 1.48 -21.27
CA MET A 1 -11.83 2.75 -20.95
C MET A 1 -12.41 3.96 -21.68
N ILE A 2 -12.67 3.90 -22.98
CA ILE A 2 -13.18 5.04 -23.78
C ILE A 2 -14.62 5.40 -23.43
N ASP A 3 -15.47 4.44 -23.08
CA ASP A 3 -16.88 4.70 -22.76
C ASP A 3 -17.08 5.26 -21.34
N TYR A 4 -16.20 4.93 -20.40
CA TYR A 4 -16.21 5.51 -19.05
C TYR A 4 -15.87 7.00 -19.07
N ILE A 5 -14.96 7.41 -19.96
CA ILE A 5 -14.57 8.82 -20.14
C ILE A 5 -15.66 9.63 -20.86
N LYS A 6 -16.46 8.99 -21.74
CA LYS A 6 -17.55 9.65 -22.46
C LYS A 6 -18.77 9.99 -21.60
N GLN A 7 -19.00 9.26 -20.50
CA GLN A 7 -20.11 9.52 -19.59
C GLN A 7 -19.82 10.67 -18.61
N ASN A 8 -18.56 11.00 -18.35
CA ASN A 8 -18.14 12.09 -17.47
C ASN A 8 -17.63 13.30 -18.28
N LYS A 9 -18.51 13.99 -19.01
CA LYS A 9 -18.19 15.31 -19.57
C LYS A 9 -18.01 16.31 -18.42
N THR A 10 -16.79 16.50 -17.98
CA THR A 10 -16.41 17.59 -17.08
C THR A 10 -16.54 18.93 -17.82
N ILE A 11 -17.47 19.74 -17.39
CA ILE A 11 -17.53 21.14 -17.78
C ILE A 11 -16.40 21.87 -17.06
N PRO A 12 -15.45 22.51 -17.77
CA PRO A 12 -14.37 23.26 -17.12
C PRO A 12 -14.96 24.32 -16.18
N GLY A 13 -14.56 24.29 -14.90
CA GLY A 13 -14.94 25.29 -13.89
C GLY A 13 -16.05 24.90 -12.93
N LYS A 14 -16.68 23.74 -13.07
CA LYS A 14 -17.61 23.24 -12.06
C LYS A 14 -16.95 22.16 -11.22
N LEU A 15 -16.59 22.49 -9.99
CA LEU A 15 -16.25 21.49 -8.98
C LEU A 15 -17.45 20.54 -8.84
N ILE A 16 -17.25 19.27 -9.17
CA ILE A 16 -18.27 18.24 -9.02
C ILE A 16 -18.39 17.95 -7.53
N ASN A 17 -19.36 18.59 -6.87
CA ASN A 17 -19.62 18.42 -5.43
C ASN A 17 -20.38 17.13 -5.09
N ASN A 18 -20.39 16.13 -5.97
CA ASN A 18 -21.14 14.88 -5.76
C ASN A 18 -20.24 13.65 -5.81
N PHE A 19 -19.13 13.66 -5.06
CA PHE A 19 -18.38 12.44 -4.84
C PHE A 19 -19.20 11.50 -3.94
N GLN A 20 -19.40 10.26 -4.40
CA GLN A 20 -19.93 9.20 -3.59
C GLN A 20 -18.77 8.42 -2.95
N LEU A 21 -19.01 7.84 -1.79
CA LEU A 21 -17.99 7.02 -1.12
C LEU A 21 -17.50 5.86 -2.02
N THR A 22 -18.36 5.37 -2.91
CA THR A 22 -18.05 4.35 -3.90
C THR A 22 -17.15 4.81 -5.03
N ASP A 23 -16.87 6.11 -5.18
CA ASP A 23 -15.92 6.62 -6.16
C ASP A 23 -14.46 6.38 -5.76
N PHE A 24 -14.22 6.05 -4.50
CA PHE A 24 -12.89 5.72 -3.98
C PHE A 24 -12.74 4.20 -3.79
N LEU A 25 -11.53 3.68 -3.88
CA LEU A 25 -11.26 2.28 -3.53
C LEU A 25 -11.51 2.07 -2.02
N PRO A 26 -12.16 0.97 -1.64
CA PRO A 26 -12.54 0.75 -0.24
C PRO A 26 -11.31 0.54 0.65
N THR A 27 -11.34 1.15 1.83
CA THR A 27 -10.31 1.05 2.87
C THR A 27 -10.85 0.45 4.17
N THR A 28 -12.18 0.29 4.26
CA THR A 28 -12.87 -0.26 5.41
C THR A 28 -13.86 -1.36 5.00
N LYS A 29 -14.18 -2.24 5.95
CA LYS A 29 -15.20 -3.28 5.73
C LYS A 29 -16.57 -2.70 5.41
N LYS A 30 -16.94 -1.58 6.05
CA LYS A 30 -18.19 -0.89 5.77
C LYS A 30 -18.31 -0.42 4.32
N GLU A 31 -17.21 0.03 3.73
CA GLU A 31 -17.17 0.43 2.31
C GLU A 31 -17.31 -0.77 1.36
N LEU A 32 -16.86 -1.97 1.77
CA LEU A 32 -17.12 -3.21 1.03
C LEU A 32 -18.62 -3.54 1.08
N GLU A 33 -19.24 -3.45 2.26
CA GLU A 33 -20.67 -3.70 2.44
C GLU A 33 -21.55 -2.74 1.60
N ILE A 34 -21.20 -1.43 1.54
CA ILE A 34 -21.89 -0.45 0.70
C ILE A 34 -21.79 -0.82 -0.80
N ARG A 35 -20.69 -1.46 -1.23
CA ARG A 35 -20.50 -1.95 -2.59
C ARG A 35 -21.18 -3.30 -2.86
N GLY A 36 -21.75 -3.93 -1.81
CA GLY A 36 -22.31 -5.28 -1.89
C GLY A 36 -21.24 -6.36 -2.06
N TRP A 37 -20.03 -6.12 -1.54
CA TRP A 37 -18.91 -7.06 -1.65
C TRP A 37 -18.72 -7.80 -0.33
N ASP A 38 -19.00 -9.09 -0.31
CA ASP A 38 -18.74 -9.97 0.84
C ASP A 38 -17.24 -10.29 0.99
N GLU A 39 -16.52 -10.29 -0.14
CA GLU A 39 -15.09 -10.58 -0.22
C GLU A 39 -14.43 -9.77 -1.33
N VAL A 40 -13.11 -9.67 -1.28
CA VAL A 40 -12.29 -8.96 -2.27
C VAL A 40 -11.36 -9.93 -2.98
N ASP A 41 -10.96 -9.59 -4.20
CA ASP A 41 -10.01 -10.38 -4.98
C ASP A 41 -8.59 -10.05 -4.58
N VAL A 42 -8.32 -8.78 -4.29
CA VAL A 42 -7.00 -8.26 -3.90
C VAL A 42 -7.12 -7.34 -2.69
N VAL A 43 -6.25 -7.55 -1.71
CA VAL A 43 -6.01 -6.59 -0.61
C VAL A 43 -4.63 -6.00 -0.78
N PHE A 44 -4.55 -4.67 -0.95
CA PHE A 44 -3.32 -3.96 -1.19
C PHE A 44 -2.87 -3.17 0.05
N PHE A 45 -1.76 -3.57 0.65
CA PHE A 45 -1.11 -2.88 1.76
C PHE A 45 -0.09 -1.88 1.24
N THR A 46 -0.16 -0.64 1.71
CA THR A 46 0.79 0.42 1.34
C THR A 46 1.36 1.13 2.56
N GLY A 47 2.64 1.52 2.47
CA GLY A 47 3.29 2.34 3.48
C GLY A 47 2.86 3.80 3.47
N ASP A 48 2.21 4.27 2.40
CA ASP A 48 1.69 5.63 2.31
C ASP A 48 0.23 5.69 2.77
N ALA A 49 -0.21 6.87 3.20
CA ALA A 49 -1.61 7.20 3.35
C ALA A 49 -2.33 7.06 1.99
N TYR A 50 -3.67 7.03 2.00
CA TYR A 50 -4.45 6.95 0.76
C TYR A 50 -4.99 8.31 0.32
N ILE A 51 -5.21 9.21 1.26
CA ILE A 51 -5.77 10.56 1.04
C ILE A 51 -4.83 11.58 1.68
N ASP A 52 -4.81 12.82 1.17
CA ASP A 52 -4.03 13.96 1.67
C ASP A 52 -2.51 13.75 1.72
N HIS A 53 -1.96 13.20 0.62
CA HIS A 53 -0.52 13.07 0.46
C HIS A 53 -0.13 13.14 -1.03
N PRO A 54 1.15 13.41 -1.36
CA PRO A 54 1.58 13.60 -2.74
C PRO A 54 1.72 12.29 -3.55
N ALA A 55 1.65 11.11 -2.93
CA ALA A 55 1.80 9.84 -3.62
C ALA A 55 0.44 9.25 -3.99
N PHE A 56 0.32 8.73 -5.21
CA PHE A 56 -0.89 8.10 -5.71
C PHE A 56 -0.66 6.71 -6.31
N GLY A 57 0.49 6.10 -6.03
CA GLY A 57 0.86 4.79 -6.57
C GLY A 57 -0.15 3.69 -6.23
N ALA A 58 -0.60 3.62 -4.98
CA ALA A 58 -1.59 2.65 -4.55
C ALA A 58 -2.95 2.86 -5.24
N ALA A 59 -3.37 4.11 -5.40
CA ALA A 59 -4.62 4.45 -6.10
C ALA A 59 -4.55 4.04 -7.58
N VAL A 60 -3.46 4.35 -8.27
CA VAL A 60 -3.27 4.00 -9.68
C VAL A 60 -3.27 2.49 -9.89
N ILE A 61 -2.50 1.75 -9.09
CA ILE A 61 -2.45 0.28 -9.19
C ILE A 61 -3.81 -0.32 -8.88
N GLY A 62 -4.48 0.13 -7.81
CA GLY A 62 -5.80 -0.35 -7.46
C GLY A 62 -6.83 -0.08 -8.55
N ARG A 63 -6.78 1.08 -9.21
CA ARG A 63 -7.68 1.40 -10.33
C ARG A 63 -7.39 0.58 -11.59
N ILE A 64 -6.14 0.27 -11.87
CA ILE A 64 -5.77 -0.62 -12.97
C ILE A 64 -6.36 -2.02 -12.72
N LEU A 65 -6.18 -2.56 -11.51
CA LEU A 65 -6.74 -3.86 -11.15
C LEU A 65 -8.28 -3.86 -11.17
N GLU A 66 -8.92 -2.77 -10.72
CA GLU A 66 -10.38 -2.61 -10.79
C GLU A 66 -10.88 -2.54 -12.25
N ALA A 67 -10.12 -1.90 -13.14
CA ALA A 67 -10.43 -1.84 -14.57
C ALA A 67 -10.36 -3.24 -15.25
N GLU A 68 -9.56 -4.15 -14.71
CA GLU A 68 -9.51 -5.56 -15.11
C GLU A 68 -10.62 -6.41 -14.47
N GLY A 69 -11.55 -5.79 -13.75
CA GLY A 69 -12.71 -6.44 -13.13
C GLY A 69 -12.46 -7.04 -11.76
N LEU A 70 -11.33 -6.72 -11.11
CA LEU A 70 -11.02 -7.23 -9.78
C LEU A 70 -11.61 -6.32 -8.68
N ARG A 71 -12.11 -6.91 -7.61
CA ARG A 71 -12.53 -6.21 -6.39
C ARG A 71 -11.30 -5.95 -5.53
N VAL A 72 -10.91 -4.69 -5.43
CA VAL A 72 -9.67 -4.28 -4.76
C VAL A 72 -9.98 -3.46 -3.52
N ALA A 73 -9.37 -3.81 -2.40
CA ALA A 73 -9.36 -3.00 -1.18
C ALA A 73 -7.94 -2.52 -0.86
N ILE A 74 -7.82 -1.31 -0.36
CA ILE A 74 -6.54 -0.74 0.07
C ILE A 74 -6.47 -0.69 1.60
N VAL A 75 -5.33 -1.06 2.15
CA VAL A 75 -5.01 -0.90 3.57
C VAL A 75 -3.81 0.05 3.67
N PRO A 76 -4.06 1.36 3.81
CA PRO A 76 -3.01 2.35 3.94
C PRO A 76 -2.43 2.33 5.35
N GLN A 77 -1.13 2.41 5.47
CA GLN A 77 -0.38 2.52 6.72
C GLN A 77 -0.94 1.65 7.87
N PRO A 78 -1.02 0.30 7.68
CA PRO A 78 -1.57 -0.57 8.70
C PRO A 78 -0.79 -0.45 10.01
N ASN A 79 -1.49 -0.42 11.14
CA ASN A 79 -0.83 -0.45 12.44
C ASN A 79 -0.18 -1.82 12.68
N TRP A 80 1.14 -1.81 12.76
CA TRP A 80 1.96 -3.02 12.89
C TRP A 80 2.43 -3.29 14.32
N ARG A 81 2.07 -2.39 15.26
CA ARG A 81 2.52 -2.39 16.66
C ARG A 81 1.50 -2.99 17.64
N ASP A 82 0.26 -3.17 17.20
CA ASP A 82 -0.85 -3.62 18.05
C ASP A 82 -1.25 -5.08 17.76
N ASP A 83 -2.53 -5.38 17.93
CA ASP A 83 -3.14 -6.68 17.70
C ASP A 83 -3.28 -7.08 16.22
N LEU A 84 -2.69 -6.31 15.32
CA LEU A 84 -2.70 -6.53 13.87
C LEU A 84 -4.12 -6.52 13.25
N ARG A 85 -5.05 -5.77 13.86
CA ARG A 85 -6.42 -5.67 13.36
C ARG A 85 -6.50 -5.10 11.95
N ASP A 86 -5.63 -4.16 11.60
CA ASP A 86 -5.59 -3.58 10.26
C ASP A 86 -5.20 -4.60 9.18
N PHE A 87 -4.37 -5.57 9.52
CA PHE A 87 -4.00 -6.66 8.62
C PHE A 87 -5.12 -7.70 8.46
N LYS A 88 -6.09 -7.71 9.37
CA LYS A 88 -7.21 -8.65 9.38
C LYS A 88 -8.53 -8.03 8.90
N LYS A 89 -8.64 -6.69 8.90
CA LYS A 89 -9.92 -5.98 8.69
C LYS A 89 -10.61 -6.27 7.38
N MET A 90 -9.85 -6.53 6.30
CA MET A 90 -10.40 -6.86 4.97
C MET A 90 -10.63 -8.36 4.75
N GLY A 91 -10.17 -9.19 5.70
CA GLY A 91 -10.24 -10.63 5.57
C GLY A 91 -9.23 -11.20 4.57
N ARG A 92 -9.47 -12.44 4.16
CA ARG A 92 -8.66 -13.16 3.19
C ARG A 92 -9.10 -12.78 1.77
N PRO A 93 -8.18 -12.33 0.88
CA PRO A 93 -8.52 -12.10 -0.52
C PRO A 93 -8.69 -13.45 -1.26
N ARG A 94 -9.44 -13.43 -2.35
CA ARG A 94 -9.62 -14.61 -3.21
C ARG A 94 -8.36 -14.95 -4.01
N MET A 95 -7.59 -13.93 -4.41
CA MET A 95 -6.45 -14.12 -5.31
C MET A 95 -5.11 -13.92 -4.59
N PHE A 96 -4.82 -12.72 -4.15
CA PHE A 96 -3.52 -12.43 -3.53
C PHE A 96 -3.56 -11.18 -2.64
N PHE A 97 -2.55 -11.07 -1.79
CA PHE A 97 -2.16 -9.83 -1.14
C PHE A 97 -1.12 -9.09 -1.98
N ALA A 98 -1.25 -7.77 -2.10
CA ALA A 98 -0.23 -6.91 -2.68
C ALA A 98 0.40 -6.04 -1.59
N VAL A 99 1.70 -5.81 -1.66
CA VAL A 99 2.45 -5.00 -0.69
C VAL A 99 3.37 -4.02 -1.38
N SER A 100 3.33 -2.76 -0.93
CA SER A 100 4.29 -1.72 -1.30
C SER A 100 4.75 -0.97 -0.04
N GLY A 101 6.03 -0.68 0.07
CA GLY A 101 6.58 0.16 1.14
C GLY A 101 6.15 1.63 1.07
N GLY A 102 5.52 2.03 -0.04
CA GLY A 102 5.13 3.39 -0.34
C GLY A 102 5.94 4.02 -1.48
N ASN A 103 5.81 5.33 -1.66
CA ASN A 103 6.47 6.09 -2.73
C ASN A 103 7.99 6.21 -2.54
N MET A 104 8.46 6.12 -1.31
CA MET A 104 9.88 6.15 -0.95
C MET A 104 10.28 4.90 -0.18
N ASP A 105 11.57 4.58 -0.21
CA ASP A 105 12.15 3.62 0.72
C ASP A 105 11.92 4.11 2.15
N SER A 106 11.45 3.22 3.04
CA SER A 106 11.08 3.56 4.41
C SER A 106 12.24 4.14 5.22
N MET A 107 13.46 3.62 5.03
CA MET A 107 14.63 4.13 5.75
C MET A 107 15.02 5.53 5.28
N VAL A 108 14.91 5.81 3.98
CA VAL A 108 15.15 7.14 3.41
C VAL A 108 14.08 8.13 3.86
N ASN A 109 12.84 7.66 3.98
CA ASN A 109 11.74 8.49 4.46
C ASN A 109 11.84 8.81 5.96
N HIS A 110 12.27 7.86 6.77
CA HIS A 110 12.33 8.04 8.23
C HIS A 110 13.56 8.81 8.70
N TYR A 111 14.67 8.69 8.00
CA TYR A 111 15.94 9.16 8.52
C TYR A 111 16.63 10.16 7.60
N THR A 112 17.38 11.06 8.21
CA THR A 112 18.33 11.93 7.51
C THR A 112 19.61 11.16 7.17
N ALA A 113 20.48 11.74 6.32
CA ALA A 113 21.80 11.19 6.04
C ALA A 113 22.66 10.97 7.30
N ASN A 114 22.44 11.74 8.35
CA ASN A 114 23.11 11.58 9.65
C ASN A 114 22.39 10.61 10.59
N LYS A 115 21.54 9.73 10.07
CA LYS A 115 20.78 8.71 10.83
C LYS A 115 19.88 9.28 11.94
N ARG A 116 19.44 10.54 11.83
CA ARG A 116 18.48 11.15 12.74
C ARG A 116 17.07 10.97 12.19
N LEU A 117 16.12 10.66 13.07
CA LEU A 117 14.71 10.62 12.70
C LEU A 117 14.26 11.97 12.15
N ARG A 118 13.49 11.94 11.08
CA ARG A 118 12.81 13.13 10.55
C ARG A 118 11.64 13.48 11.45
N SER A 119 11.32 14.77 11.51
CA SER A 119 10.19 15.31 12.29
C SER A 119 8.85 15.23 11.56
N ASP A 120 8.87 14.96 10.25
CA ASP A 120 7.71 14.96 9.39
C ASP A 120 7.79 13.86 8.34
N ASP A 121 6.63 13.42 7.87
CA ASP A 121 6.46 12.46 6.77
C ASP A 121 5.34 12.94 5.83
N ALA A 122 5.71 13.48 4.66
CA ALA A 122 4.79 13.99 3.66
C ALA A 122 3.80 12.94 3.11
N TYR A 123 4.05 11.66 3.35
CA TYR A 123 3.22 10.53 2.88
C TYR A 123 2.33 9.96 3.99
N SER A 124 2.29 10.62 5.14
CA SER A 124 1.47 10.25 6.29
C SER A 124 0.42 11.32 6.59
N PRO A 125 -0.73 10.96 7.17
CA PRO A 125 -1.75 11.94 7.55
C PRO A 125 -1.18 12.98 8.51
N ASP A 126 -1.50 14.25 8.27
CA ASP A 126 -1.01 15.40 9.06
C ASP A 126 0.52 15.51 9.11
N GLY A 127 1.24 14.92 8.17
CA GLY A 127 2.71 14.90 8.18
C GLY A 127 3.31 14.10 9.35
N LYS A 128 2.56 13.25 10.02
CA LYS A 128 3.02 12.51 11.22
C LYS A 128 4.15 11.56 10.89
N PRO A 129 5.32 11.69 11.54
CA PRO A 129 6.43 10.77 11.33
C PRO A 129 6.16 9.42 11.96
N ASN A 130 6.91 8.40 11.53
CA ASN A 130 6.94 7.07 12.16
C ASN A 130 5.60 6.31 12.12
N MET A 131 4.76 6.59 11.11
CA MET A 131 3.50 5.86 10.90
C MET A 131 3.72 4.50 10.23
N ARG A 132 4.74 4.36 9.39
CA ARG A 132 5.14 3.08 8.80
C ARG A 132 6.32 2.47 9.59
N PRO A 133 6.57 1.14 9.51
CA PRO A 133 7.75 0.53 10.12
C PRO A 133 9.01 0.84 9.31
N ASP A 134 10.16 0.71 9.95
CA ASP A 134 11.42 0.54 9.24
C ASP A 134 11.34 -0.73 8.39
N TYR A 135 11.91 -0.70 7.19
CA TYR A 135 11.82 -1.80 6.23
C TYR A 135 10.36 -2.25 6.01
N ALA A 136 9.48 -1.28 5.69
CA ALA A 136 8.04 -1.46 5.65
C ALA A 136 7.60 -2.67 4.80
N THR A 137 8.18 -2.85 3.62
CA THR A 137 7.87 -3.98 2.73
C THR A 137 8.11 -5.32 3.43
N ILE A 138 9.28 -5.51 4.07
CA ILE A 138 9.64 -6.75 4.76
C ILE A 138 8.71 -6.98 5.97
N THR A 139 8.49 -5.93 6.77
CA THR A 139 7.66 -6.01 7.97
C THR A 139 6.23 -6.41 7.62
N TYR A 140 5.62 -5.77 6.62
CA TYR A 140 4.27 -6.11 6.20
C TYR A 140 4.17 -7.52 5.61
N CYS A 141 5.13 -7.91 4.77
CA CYS A 141 5.18 -9.26 4.21
C CYS A 141 5.25 -10.35 5.29
N ASN A 142 6.12 -10.16 6.28
CA ASN A 142 6.26 -11.11 7.38
C ASN A 142 4.97 -11.24 8.21
N ILE A 143 4.29 -10.12 8.49
CA ILE A 143 3.01 -10.14 9.21
C ILE A 143 1.94 -10.87 8.38
N ILE A 144 1.81 -10.53 7.09
CA ILE A 144 0.81 -11.14 6.20
C ILE A 144 1.07 -12.65 6.07
N LYS A 145 2.31 -13.07 5.84
CA LYS A 145 2.66 -14.49 5.73
C LYS A 145 2.44 -15.26 7.04
N LYS A 146 2.62 -14.62 8.18
CA LYS A 146 2.28 -15.25 9.48
C LYS A 146 0.78 -15.43 9.66
N LEU A 147 -0.04 -14.47 9.20
CA LEU A 147 -1.50 -14.51 9.33
C LEU A 147 -2.16 -15.39 8.25
N TYR A 148 -1.60 -15.38 7.03
CA TYR A 148 -2.17 -16.05 5.84
C TYR A 148 -1.06 -16.76 5.04
N PRO A 149 -0.50 -17.86 5.57
CA PRO A 149 0.69 -18.51 5.00
C PRO A 149 0.46 -19.08 3.59
N ASP A 150 -0.77 -19.44 3.29
CA ASP A 150 -1.19 -20.11 2.05
C ASP A 150 -1.69 -19.14 0.96
N VAL A 151 -1.80 -17.84 1.25
CA VAL A 151 -2.24 -16.85 0.26
C VAL A 151 -1.04 -16.32 -0.51
N PRO A 152 -1.13 -16.23 -1.86
CA PRO A 152 -0.09 -15.60 -2.66
C PRO A 152 0.15 -14.14 -2.23
N LEU A 153 1.42 -13.72 -2.29
CA LEU A 153 1.85 -12.38 -1.90
C LEU A 153 2.64 -11.75 -3.04
N LEU A 154 2.13 -10.65 -3.58
CA LEU A 154 2.79 -9.84 -4.60
C LEU A 154 3.48 -8.64 -3.95
N ILE A 155 4.73 -8.42 -4.29
CA ILE A 155 5.54 -7.36 -3.70
C ILE A 155 6.00 -6.41 -4.81
N GLY A 156 5.85 -5.10 -4.59
CA GLY A 156 6.25 -4.09 -5.56
C GLY A 156 6.62 -2.75 -4.93
N GLY A 157 6.85 -1.79 -5.81
CA GLY A 157 7.24 -0.44 -5.44
C GLY A 157 8.76 -0.23 -5.32
N ILE A 158 9.13 1.01 -5.00
CA ILE A 158 10.54 1.43 -5.02
C ILE A 158 11.39 0.69 -3.97
N GLU A 159 10.87 0.53 -2.76
CA GLU A 159 11.59 -0.16 -1.69
C GLU A 159 11.88 -1.62 -2.06
N ALA A 160 10.90 -2.35 -2.56
CA ALA A 160 11.08 -3.73 -3.02
C ALA A 160 12.09 -3.81 -4.17
N SER A 161 12.02 -2.88 -5.12
CA SER A 161 12.94 -2.83 -6.28
C SER A 161 14.37 -2.58 -5.84
N LEU A 162 14.60 -1.60 -4.96
CA LEU A 162 15.93 -1.28 -4.45
C LEU A 162 16.53 -2.44 -3.65
N ARG A 163 15.72 -3.13 -2.86
CA ARG A 163 16.19 -4.22 -1.99
C ARG A 163 16.36 -5.56 -2.71
N ARG A 164 15.97 -5.67 -3.96
CA ARG A 164 16.23 -6.85 -4.81
C ARG A 164 17.69 -7.00 -5.20
N PHE A 165 18.43 -5.91 -5.23
CA PHE A 165 19.83 -5.90 -5.63
C PHE A 165 20.74 -5.96 -4.43
N THR A 166 21.89 -6.64 -4.60
CA THR A 166 22.96 -6.57 -3.62
C THR A 166 23.47 -5.14 -3.53
N HIS A 167 23.49 -4.60 -2.33
CA HIS A 167 23.98 -3.25 -2.08
C HIS A 167 24.67 -3.18 -0.71
N TYR A 168 25.41 -2.11 -0.50
CA TYR A 168 25.99 -1.82 0.80
C TYR A 168 24.93 -1.14 1.67
N ASP A 169 24.51 -1.80 2.74
CA ASP A 169 23.55 -1.23 3.67
C ASP A 169 24.24 -0.25 4.61
N TYR A 170 23.91 1.00 4.45
CA TYR A 170 24.45 2.10 5.23
C TYR A 170 24.15 1.98 6.74
N TRP A 171 23.09 1.29 7.12
CA TRP A 171 22.67 1.12 8.53
C TRP A 171 23.47 0.05 9.23
N SER A 172 23.59 -1.11 8.64
CA SER A 172 24.35 -2.24 9.19
C SER A 172 25.82 -2.17 8.87
N ASN A 173 26.25 -1.28 7.97
CA ASN A 173 27.59 -1.18 7.41
C ASN A 173 28.10 -2.52 6.84
N LYS A 174 27.24 -3.23 6.12
CA LYS A 174 27.53 -4.53 5.51
C LYS A 174 26.95 -4.62 4.12
N PRO A 175 27.57 -5.40 3.22
CA PRO A 175 26.89 -5.82 2.01
C PRO A 175 25.68 -6.67 2.36
N VAL A 176 24.52 -6.35 1.79
CA VAL A 176 23.30 -7.13 1.96
C VAL A 176 22.69 -7.48 0.63
N SER A 177 22.04 -8.63 0.57
CA SER A 177 21.24 -9.07 -0.55
C SER A 177 19.92 -9.59 -0.02
N TYR A 178 18.82 -9.02 -0.48
CA TYR A 178 17.48 -9.47 -0.10
C TYR A 178 16.96 -10.59 -1.01
N THR A 179 17.85 -11.50 -1.41
CA THR A 179 17.48 -12.68 -2.22
C THR A 179 16.46 -13.58 -1.51
N HIS A 180 16.37 -13.51 -0.18
CA HIS A 180 15.35 -14.21 0.59
C HIS A 180 13.92 -13.71 0.32
N LEU A 181 13.74 -12.50 -0.16
CA LEU A 181 12.42 -12.04 -0.64
C LEU A 181 11.97 -12.83 -1.88
N ARG A 182 12.92 -13.32 -2.70
CA ARG A 182 12.61 -14.18 -3.86
C ARG A 182 12.10 -15.56 -3.48
N ALA A 183 12.48 -16.09 -2.34
CA ALA A 183 12.06 -17.41 -1.89
C ALA A 183 10.56 -17.50 -1.56
N HIS A 184 9.85 -16.37 -1.53
CA HIS A 184 8.43 -16.28 -1.26
C HIS A 184 7.61 -15.82 -2.48
N GLU A 185 8.24 -15.61 -3.63
CA GLU A 185 7.58 -15.22 -4.89
C GLU A 185 7.14 -16.44 -5.74
N THR A 186 7.43 -17.67 -5.30
CA THR A 186 7.04 -18.92 -5.98
C THR A 186 5.91 -19.63 -5.26
#